data_706f916a4c49c88005eafbd3d33ae708
#
_entry.id   706f916a4c49c88005eafbd3d33ae708
#
_cell.length_a   1.000
_cell.length_b   1.000
_cell.length_c   1.000
_cell.angle_alpha   90.00
_cell.angle_beta   90.00
_cell.angle_gamma   90.00
#
_symmetry.space_group_name_H-M   'P 1'
#
loop_
_entity.id
_entity.type
_entity.pdbx_description
1 polymer ?
#
loop_
_entity_poly.entity_id
_entity_poly.type
_entity_poly.pdbx_seq_one_letter_code
_entity_poly.pdbx_strand_id
1 'polypeptide(L)'
;MPRGFRQAIENGTPAACAPQMSEDLLALFRKTGALLDGHFVLRSGLHSREYFQCALLLQHTEIAAKVCGWLADKVRQFDCDAVISPALGGIIVGQEVGRSLGKRHIFVEKDEGKLVLRRGFQILPNEKFVVVEDVVTRGGRVQETIDIVHANGGVVSAVGVIVDRSGATEPDFGCPFVSLIEMNMETFPADKLPPDLAKIPAVKPGSK
;
A
#
# COMPACT_ATOMS: atom_id res chain seq x y z
N MET A 1 -1.26 25.91 -9.22
CA MET A 1 -2.18 25.36 -9.72
C MET A 1 -2.53 23.99 -9.27
N PRO A 2 -3.65 23.40 -9.38
CA PRO A 2 -4.68 23.61 -8.38
C PRO A 2 -4.57 22.65 -7.18
N ARG A 3 -4.73 23.21 -6.02
CA ARG A 3 -5.08 22.50 -4.76
C ARG A 3 -6.56 22.10 -4.86
N GLY A 4 -6.90 21.00 -5.51
CA GLY A 4 -8.29 20.79 -5.85
C GLY A 4 -8.91 19.42 -5.52
N PHE A 5 -8.16 18.42 -5.09
CA PHE A 5 -8.71 17.07 -4.98
C PHE A 5 -8.97 16.54 -3.56
N ARG A 6 -8.49 17.21 -2.53
CA ARG A 6 -8.77 16.79 -1.13
C ARG A 6 -10.21 17.03 -0.65
N GLN A 7 -11.00 17.86 -1.33
CA GLN A 7 -12.34 18.27 -0.83
C GLN A 7 -13.49 17.35 -1.20
N ALA A 8 -13.28 16.32 -2.02
CA ALA A 8 -14.34 15.40 -2.46
C ALA A 8 -14.47 14.09 -1.64
N ILE A 9 -13.57 13.84 -0.68
CA ILE A 9 -13.48 12.52 0.00
C ILE A 9 -14.20 12.51 1.38
N GLU A 10 -14.63 13.65 1.90
CA GLU A 10 -15.26 13.71 3.24
C GLU A 10 -16.69 13.18 3.34
N ASN A 11 -17.34 12.82 2.25
CA ASN A 11 -18.79 12.54 2.25
C ASN A 11 -19.19 11.05 2.23
N GLY A 12 -18.33 10.09 2.55
CA GLY A 12 -18.66 8.66 2.40
C GLY A 12 -18.51 7.77 3.63
N THR A 13 -17.75 8.17 4.63
CA THR A 13 -17.61 7.40 5.88
C THR A 13 -17.97 8.29 7.06
N PRO A 14 -18.80 7.85 8.03
CA PRO A 14 -19.04 8.65 9.23
C PRO A 14 -17.72 9.00 9.88
N ALA A 15 -17.43 10.28 10.07
CA ALA A 15 -16.19 10.80 10.65
C ALA A 15 -15.80 10.17 12.01
N ALA A 16 -16.75 9.51 12.68
CA ALA A 16 -16.56 8.78 13.93
C ALA A 16 -15.91 7.37 13.76
N CYS A 17 -15.89 6.81 12.53
CA CYS A 17 -15.39 5.44 12.31
C CYS A 17 -13.89 5.38 11.92
N ALA A 18 -13.36 6.46 11.37
CA ALA A 18 -11.97 6.49 10.88
C ALA A 18 -10.90 6.40 12.01
N PRO A 19 -11.00 7.10 13.14
CA PRO A 19 -10.04 6.96 14.25
C PRO A 19 -10.04 5.55 14.84
N GLN A 20 -11.23 4.97 15.08
CA GLN A 20 -11.37 3.62 15.63
C GLN A 20 -10.76 2.56 14.70
N MET A 21 -10.98 2.65 13.39
CA MET A 21 -10.39 1.73 12.41
C MET A 21 -8.86 1.80 12.39
N SER A 22 -8.28 3.00 12.53
CA SER A 22 -6.83 3.18 12.58
C SER A 22 -6.23 2.58 13.86
N GLU A 23 -6.88 2.74 15.02
CA GLU A 23 -6.48 2.13 16.30
C GLU A 23 -6.57 0.60 16.23
N ASP A 24 -7.67 0.07 15.69
CA ASP A 24 -7.86 -1.36 15.49
C ASP A 24 -6.80 -1.95 14.56
N LEU A 25 -6.45 -1.25 13.48
CA LEU A 25 -5.41 -1.67 12.54
C LEU A 25 -4.02 -1.68 13.20
N LEU A 26 -3.67 -0.65 13.96
CA LEU A 26 -2.41 -0.62 14.72
C LEU A 26 -2.33 -1.76 15.74
N ALA A 27 -3.43 -2.05 16.43
CA ALA A 27 -3.51 -3.17 17.35
C ALA A 27 -3.28 -4.52 16.64
N LEU A 28 -3.83 -4.70 15.42
CA LEU A 28 -3.59 -5.88 14.60
C LEU A 28 -2.13 -5.97 14.15
N PHE A 29 -1.50 -4.87 13.73
CA PHE A 29 -0.08 -4.86 13.36
C PHE A 29 0.81 -5.29 14.54
N ARG A 30 0.56 -4.78 15.75
CA ARG A 30 1.29 -5.19 16.95
C ARG A 30 1.06 -6.65 17.33
N LYS A 31 -0.21 -7.09 17.33
CA LYS A 31 -0.60 -8.47 17.64
C LYS A 31 0.05 -9.50 16.72
N THR A 32 0.21 -9.18 15.46
CA THR A 32 0.79 -10.08 14.44
C THR A 32 2.31 -9.95 14.31
N GLY A 33 2.94 -9.03 15.05
CA GLY A 33 4.35 -8.69 14.89
C GLY A 33 4.68 -8.00 13.56
N ALA A 34 3.69 -7.47 12.86
CA ALA A 34 3.88 -6.77 11.60
C ALA A 34 4.42 -5.34 11.78
N LEU A 35 4.21 -4.74 12.95
CA LEU A 35 4.92 -3.53 13.40
C LEU A 35 5.99 -3.97 14.38
N LEU A 36 7.24 -3.75 14.01
CA LEU A 36 8.42 -4.12 14.78
C LEU A 36 9.07 -2.86 15.35
N ASP A 37 9.40 -2.88 16.62
CA ASP A 37 10.20 -1.87 17.30
C ASP A 37 11.67 -2.34 17.40
N GLY A 38 12.64 -1.45 17.13
CA GLY A 38 14.05 -1.79 17.16
C GLY A 38 14.91 -0.80 16.38
N HIS A 39 16.05 -1.28 15.87
CA HIS A 39 16.93 -0.49 15.00
C HIS A 39 16.99 -1.15 13.61
N PHE A 40 16.39 -0.51 12.63
CA PHE A 40 16.25 -1.05 11.28
C PHE A 40 16.96 -0.20 10.24
N VAL A 41 17.64 -0.87 9.29
CA VAL A 41 18.19 -0.23 8.08
C VAL A 41 17.20 -0.41 6.94
N LEU A 42 16.65 0.69 6.44
CA LEU A 42 15.69 0.71 5.35
C LEU A 42 16.37 0.53 3.99
N ARG A 43 15.61 0.27 2.93
CA ARG A 43 16.13 0.17 1.56
C ARG A 43 16.82 1.44 1.07
N SER A 44 16.40 2.59 1.58
CA SER A 44 17.03 3.90 1.31
C SER A 44 18.40 4.07 1.94
N GLY A 45 18.82 3.16 2.84
CA GLY A 45 20.02 3.31 3.66
C GLY A 45 19.79 4.12 4.93
N LEU A 46 18.60 4.70 5.10
CA LEU A 46 18.23 5.39 6.34
C LEU A 46 17.90 4.38 7.45
N HIS A 47 18.07 4.80 8.68
CA HIS A 47 17.76 4.03 9.87
C HIS A 47 16.40 4.44 10.45
N SER A 48 15.69 3.51 11.07
CA SER A 48 14.39 3.76 11.70
C SER A 48 14.26 2.97 13.01
N ARG A 49 13.45 3.50 13.94
CA ARG A 49 13.05 2.79 15.18
C ARG A 49 11.98 1.73 14.93
N GLU A 50 11.28 1.85 13.84
CA GLU A 50 10.14 1.00 13.53
C GLU A 50 10.29 0.42 12.11
N TYR A 51 9.74 -0.77 11.90
CA TYR A 51 9.70 -1.42 10.60
C TYR A 51 8.35 -2.12 10.40
N PHE A 52 7.76 -1.92 9.23
CA PHE A 52 6.54 -2.61 8.82
C PHE A 52 6.86 -3.79 7.94
N GLN A 53 6.31 -4.95 8.33
CA GLN A 53 6.34 -6.17 7.52
C GLN A 53 4.91 -6.68 7.32
N CYS A 54 4.21 -6.11 6.34
CA CYS A 54 2.80 -6.43 6.08
C CYS A 54 2.56 -7.92 5.83
N ALA A 55 3.54 -8.66 5.31
CA ALA A 55 3.42 -10.10 5.13
C ALA A 55 3.13 -10.84 6.44
N LEU A 56 3.62 -10.34 7.60
CA LEU A 56 3.33 -10.93 8.91
C LEU A 56 1.88 -10.71 9.34
N LEU A 57 1.23 -9.66 8.90
CA LEU A 57 -0.20 -9.47 9.09
C LEU A 57 -1.00 -10.31 8.10
N LEU A 58 -0.62 -10.24 6.82
CA LEU A 58 -1.37 -10.86 5.72
C LEU A 58 -1.29 -12.40 5.70
N GLN A 59 -0.32 -13.01 6.40
CA GLN A 59 -0.29 -14.47 6.58
C GLN A 59 -1.49 -15.02 7.37
N HIS A 60 -2.15 -14.19 8.18
CA HIS A 60 -3.36 -14.54 8.91
C HIS A 60 -4.59 -14.24 8.05
N THR A 61 -5.14 -15.27 7.43
CA THR A 61 -6.19 -15.14 6.41
C THR A 61 -7.43 -14.37 6.89
N GLU A 62 -7.88 -14.59 8.13
CA GLU A 62 -9.02 -13.85 8.72
C GLU A 62 -8.70 -12.36 8.92
N ILE A 63 -7.48 -12.05 9.34
CA ILE A 63 -7.03 -10.66 9.50
C ILE A 63 -6.84 -10.01 8.13
N ALA A 64 -6.25 -10.72 7.17
CA ALA A 64 -6.10 -10.24 5.80
C ALA A 64 -7.47 -9.92 5.18
N ALA A 65 -8.45 -10.84 5.31
CA ALA A 65 -9.82 -10.62 4.83
C ALA A 65 -10.47 -9.39 5.48
N LYS A 66 -10.30 -9.21 6.80
CA LYS A 66 -10.85 -8.06 7.53
C LYS A 66 -10.23 -6.74 7.07
N VAL A 67 -8.89 -6.66 7.06
CA VAL A 67 -8.15 -5.43 6.71
C VAL A 67 -8.35 -5.07 5.24
N CYS A 68 -8.25 -6.04 4.33
CA CYS A 68 -8.51 -5.80 2.91
C CYS A 68 -9.99 -5.50 2.63
N GLY A 69 -10.92 -6.00 3.47
CA GLY A 69 -12.33 -5.60 3.44
C GLY A 69 -12.50 -4.11 3.73
N TRP A 70 -11.82 -3.57 4.75
CA TRP A 70 -11.84 -2.12 5.01
C TRP A 70 -11.27 -1.31 3.85
N LEU A 71 -10.21 -1.82 3.19
CA LEU A 71 -9.66 -1.16 2.00
C LEU A 71 -10.64 -1.21 0.83
N ALA A 72 -11.29 -2.36 0.62
CA ALA A 72 -12.33 -2.51 -0.39
C ALA A 72 -13.48 -1.52 -0.18
N ASP A 73 -13.91 -1.29 1.07
CA ASP A 73 -14.96 -0.33 1.38
C ASP A 73 -14.55 1.12 1.05
N LYS A 74 -13.27 1.48 1.29
CA LYS A 74 -12.75 2.80 0.90
C LYS A 74 -12.71 3.00 -0.62
N VAL A 75 -12.34 1.96 -1.38
CA VAL A 75 -12.23 2.07 -2.84
C VAL A 75 -13.53 1.79 -3.58
N ARG A 76 -14.56 1.26 -2.93
CA ARG A 76 -15.87 0.92 -3.51
C ARG A 76 -16.60 2.08 -4.19
N GLN A 77 -16.30 3.31 -3.76
CA GLN A 77 -16.88 4.53 -4.36
C GLN A 77 -16.32 4.84 -5.76
N PHE A 78 -15.21 4.22 -6.15
CA PHE A 78 -14.61 4.41 -7.46
C PHE A 78 -15.06 3.31 -8.42
N ASP A 79 -15.38 3.70 -9.65
CA ASP A 79 -15.81 2.76 -10.68
C ASP A 79 -14.67 1.78 -11.03
N CYS A 80 -14.93 0.49 -10.98
CA CYS A 80 -13.90 -0.55 -11.05
C CYS A 80 -14.45 -1.81 -11.74
N ASP A 81 -13.77 -2.25 -12.80
CA ASP A 81 -14.04 -3.51 -13.47
C ASP A 81 -13.15 -4.64 -12.93
N ALA A 82 -11.92 -4.30 -12.55
CA ALA A 82 -10.94 -5.23 -12.03
C ALA A 82 -9.98 -4.57 -11.03
N VAL A 83 -9.33 -5.38 -10.21
CA VAL A 83 -8.26 -4.97 -9.30
C VAL A 83 -6.92 -5.40 -9.89
N ILE A 84 -5.89 -4.56 -9.75
CA ILE A 84 -4.52 -4.89 -10.14
C ILE A 84 -3.53 -4.52 -9.04
N SER A 85 -2.48 -5.33 -8.88
CA SER A 85 -1.47 -5.08 -7.86
C SER A 85 -0.06 -5.45 -8.34
N PRO A 86 1.00 -4.83 -7.84
CA PRO A 86 2.36 -5.31 -8.04
C PRO A 86 2.68 -6.51 -7.12
N ALA A 87 3.41 -7.48 -7.62
CA ALA A 87 3.93 -8.58 -6.82
C ALA A 87 5.11 -8.09 -5.92
N LEU A 88 5.31 -8.72 -4.71
CA LEU A 88 4.62 -9.86 -4.14
C LEU A 88 3.57 -9.47 -3.10
N GLY A 89 3.84 -8.44 -2.26
CA GLY A 89 2.96 -8.02 -1.15
C GLY A 89 1.54 -7.68 -1.62
N GLY A 90 1.45 -6.95 -2.72
CA GLY A 90 0.19 -6.57 -3.33
C GLY A 90 -0.69 -7.73 -3.81
N ILE A 91 -0.15 -8.92 -4.08
CA ILE A 91 -0.95 -10.05 -4.57
C ILE A 91 -2.03 -10.45 -3.56
N ILE A 92 -1.66 -10.58 -2.28
CA ILE A 92 -2.62 -10.97 -1.23
C ILE A 92 -3.66 -9.86 -1.06
N VAL A 93 -3.21 -8.61 -1.02
CA VAL A 93 -4.11 -7.44 -0.90
C VAL A 93 -5.07 -7.39 -2.09
N GLY A 94 -4.57 -7.53 -3.32
CA GLY A 94 -5.36 -7.50 -4.54
C GLY A 94 -6.39 -8.63 -4.59
N GLN A 95 -6.01 -9.84 -4.20
CA GLN A 95 -6.91 -11.00 -4.15
C GLN A 95 -8.06 -10.77 -3.16
N GLU A 96 -7.75 -10.30 -1.96
CA GLU A 96 -8.77 -10.08 -0.92
C GLU A 96 -9.66 -8.87 -1.23
N VAL A 97 -9.11 -7.77 -1.75
CA VAL A 97 -9.89 -6.61 -2.20
C VAL A 97 -10.78 -7.00 -3.38
N GLY A 98 -10.24 -7.71 -4.37
CA GLY A 98 -11.00 -8.20 -5.51
C GLY A 98 -12.17 -9.10 -5.07
N ARG A 99 -11.90 -10.06 -4.16
CA ARG A 99 -12.95 -10.91 -3.57
C ARG A 99 -14.04 -10.09 -2.86
N SER A 100 -13.65 -9.08 -2.08
CA SER A 100 -14.59 -8.24 -1.34
C SER A 100 -15.44 -7.35 -2.25
N LEU A 101 -14.88 -6.90 -3.39
CA LEU A 101 -15.57 -6.11 -4.40
C LEU A 101 -16.38 -6.98 -5.39
N GLY A 102 -16.19 -8.31 -5.40
CA GLY A 102 -16.75 -9.20 -6.41
C GLY A 102 -16.13 -8.98 -7.80
N LYS A 103 -14.83 -8.60 -7.86
CA LYS A 103 -14.10 -8.28 -9.08
C LYS A 103 -12.93 -9.24 -9.28
N ARG A 104 -12.54 -9.46 -10.55
CA ARG A 104 -11.30 -10.20 -10.84
C ARG A 104 -10.09 -9.42 -10.35
N HIS A 105 -9.04 -10.15 -10.01
CA HIS A 105 -7.74 -9.58 -9.67
C HIS A 105 -6.67 -10.12 -10.61
N ILE A 106 -5.82 -9.22 -11.10
CA ILE A 106 -4.59 -9.54 -11.83
C ILE A 106 -3.40 -8.86 -11.17
N PHE A 107 -2.20 -9.32 -11.46
CA PHE A 107 -1.00 -8.70 -10.90
C PHE A 107 0.11 -8.54 -11.95
N VAL A 108 0.98 -7.57 -11.71
CA VAL A 108 2.24 -7.39 -12.43
C VAL A 108 3.39 -7.92 -11.58
N GLU A 109 4.36 -8.55 -12.21
CA GLU A 109 5.50 -9.16 -11.53
C GLU A 109 6.82 -8.65 -12.08
N LYS A 110 7.88 -8.77 -11.27
CA LYS A 110 9.20 -8.29 -11.65
C LYS A 110 9.88 -9.27 -12.60
N ASP A 111 10.30 -8.80 -13.77
CA ASP A 111 11.11 -9.49 -14.73
C ASP A 111 12.27 -8.59 -15.15
N GLU A 112 13.51 -9.08 -15.04
CA GLU A 112 14.74 -8.31 -15.32
C GLU A 112 14.78 -6.89 -14.70
N GLY A 113 14.18 -6.73 -13.52
CA GLY A 113 14.20 -5.47 -12.79
C GLY A 113 13.00 -4.56 -13.00
N LYS A 114 12.16 -4.78 -14.01
CA LYS A 114 10.95 -4.02 -14.33
C LYS A 114 9.69 -4.82 -14.02
N LEU A 115 8.59 -4.12 -13.71
CA LEU A 115 7.29 -4.76 -13.63
C LEU A 115 6.75 -5.04 -15.03
N VAL A 116 6.15 -6.21 -15.21
CA VAL A 116 5.55 -6.65 -16.47
C VAL A 116 4.24 -7.39 -16.23
N LEU A 117 3.32 -7.28 -17.18
CA LEU A 117 2.08 -8.06 -17.22
C LEU A 117 2.37 -9.41 -17.88
N ARG A 118 2.16 -10.52 -17.16
CA ARG A 118 2.46 -11.89 -17.63
C ARG A 118 1.30 -12.83 -17.36
N ARG A 119 1.54 -14.13 -17.46
CA ARG A 119 0.63 -15.24 -17.11
C ARG A 119 -0.66 -15.25 -17.92
N GLY A 120 -0.66 -14.64 -19.11
CA GLY A 120 -1.84 -14.54 -19.95
C GLY A 120 -2.91 -13.58 -19.44
N PHE A 121 -2.57 -12.74 -18.44
CA PHE A 121 -3.46 -11.66 -18.03
C PHE A 121 -3.63 -10.65 -19.16
N GLN A 122 -4.86 -10.16 -19.29
CA GLN A 122 -5.24 -9.18 -20.30
C GLN A 122 -5.90 -7.98 -19.63
N ILE A 123 -5.63 -6.80 -20.18
CA ILE A 123 -6.29 -5.54 -19.90
C ILE A 123 -7.06 -5.16 -21.15
N LEU A 124 -8.38 -4.99 -21.02
CA LEU A 124 -9.22 -4.62 -22.15
C LEU A 124 -9.21 -3.09 -22.35
N PRO A 125 -9.43 -2.60 -23.59
CA PRO A 125 -9.55 -1.17 -23.84
C PRO A 125 -10.62 -0.51 -22.95
N ASN A 126 -10.27 0.58 -22.29
CA ASN A 126 -11.10 1.34 -21.34
C ASN A 126 -11.55 0.56 -20.10
N GLU A 127 -10.99 -0.62 -19.84
CA GLU A 127 -11.25 -1.36 -18.59
C GLU A 127 -10.72 -0.57 -17.41
N LYS A 128 -11.55 -0.42 -16.37
CA LYS A 128 -11.26 0.40 -15.20
C LYS A 128 -10.67 -0.44 -14.08
N PHE A 129 -9.53 0.00 -13.57
CA PHE A 129 -8.78 -0.67 -12.52
C PHE A 129 -8.69 0.15 -11.25
N VAL A 130 -8.81 -0.51 -10.11
CA VAL A 130 -8.24 -0.03 -8.85
C VAL A 130 -6.89 -0.71 -8.66
N VAL A 131 -5.84 0.09 -8.49
CA VAL A 131 -4.50 -0.39 -8.13
C VAL A 131 -4.41 -0.52 -6.62
N VAL A 132 -3.96 -1.66 -6.11
CA VAL A 132 -3.78 -1.86 -4.66
C VAL A 132 -2.38 -2.35 -4.32
N GLU A 133 -1.88 -1.93 -3.15
CA GLU A 133 -0.58 -2.35 -2.62
C GLU A 133 -0.66 -2.47 -1.09
N ASP A 134 0.27 -3.17 -0.47
CA ASP A 134 0.35 -3.26 0.97
C ASP A 134 0.91 -1.96 1.60
N VAL A 135 2.04 -1.46 1.11
CA VAL A 135 2.71 -0.26 1.65
C VAL A 135 3.22 0.63 0.52
N VAL A 136 2.86 1.89 0.54
CA VAL A 136 3.46 2.93 -0.31
C VAL A 136 4.46 3.76 0.49
N THR A 137 5.63 4.02 -0.12
CA THR A 137 6.61 4.99 0.35
C THR A 137 6.79 6.09 -0.71
N ARG A 138 7.62 5.86 -1.74
CA ARG A 138 7.81 6.75 -2.88
C ARG A 138 6.85 6.49 -4.04
N GLY A 139 6.03 5.45 -3.96
CA GLY A 139 5.02 5.13 -4.96
C GLY A 139 5.54 4.50 -6.27
N GLY A 140 6.84 4.28 -6.44
CA GLY A 140 7.40 3.86 -7.74
C GLY A 140 6.78 2.57 -8.31
N ARG A 141 6.50 1.55 -7.49
CA ARG A 141 5.85 0.31 -7.99
C ARG A 141 4.38 0.53 -8.39
N VAL A 142 3.69 1.35 -7.63
CA VAL A 142 2.31 1.74 -7.97
C VAL A 142 2.31 2.49 -9.28
N GLN A 143 3.23 3.45 -9.47
CA GLN A 143 3.36 4.19 -10.71
C GLN A 143 3.68 3.28 -11.89
N GLU A 144 4.65 2.36 -11.77
CA GLU A 144 4.94 1.36 -12.81
C GLU A 144 3.70 0.52 -13.16
N THR A 145 2.87 0.17 -12.16
CA THR A 145 1.62 -0.58 -12.38
C THR A 145 0.60 0.26 -13.14
N ILE A 146 0.44 1.54 -12.78
CA ILE A 146 -0.42 2.50 -13.48
C ILE A 146 0.01 2.63 -14.94
N ASP A 147 1.31 2.81 -15.17
CA ASP A 147 1.87 2.95 -16.52
C ASP A 147 1.59 1.70 -17.38
N ILE A 148 1.66 0.50 -16.79
CA ILE A 148 1.30 -0.75 -17.49
C ILE A 148 -0.19 -0.79 -17.83
N VAL A 149 -1.08 -0.38 -16.93
CA VAL A 149 -2.52 -0.31 -17.22
C VAL A 149 -2.79 0.61 -18.40
N HIS A 150 -2.22 1.83 -18.37
CA HIS A 150 -2.41 2.82 -19.44
C HIS A 150 -1.79 2.37 -20.76
N ALA A 151 -0.60 1.76 -20.75
CA ALA A 151 0.08 1.25 -21.94
C ALA A 151 -0.71 0.13 -22.64
N ASN A 152 -1.59 -0.58 -21.91
CA ASN A 152 -2.48 -1.60 -22.45
C ASN A 152 -3.91 -1.08 -22.74
N GLY A 153 -4.14 0.23 -22.65
CA GLY A 153 -5.42 0.87 -22.99
C GLY A 153 -6.46 0.84 -21.87
N GLY A 154 -6.08 0.42 -20.65
CA GLY A 154 -6.93 0.48 -19.46
C GLY A 154 -6.92 1.87 -18.81
N VAL A 155 -7.77 2.06 -17.82
CA VAL A 155 -7.92 3.29 -17.04
C VAL A 155 -7.75 2.98 -15.56
N VAL A 156 -6.97 3.79 -14.83
CA VAL A 156 -6.86 3.66 -13.36
C VAL A 156 -7.84 4.64 -12.71
N SER A 157 -8.78 4.10 -11.95
CA SER A 157 -9.83 4.87 -11.26
C SER A 157 -9.41 5.35 -9.88
N ALA A 158 -8.57 4.58 -9.20
CA ALA A 158 -8.02 4.92 -7.88
C ALA A 158 -6.83 4.03 -7.52
N VAL A 159 -6.08 4.48 -6.53
CA VAL A 159 -5.05 3.71 -5.82
C VAL A 159 -5.49 3.52 -4.38
N GLY A 160 -5.41 2.29 -3.86
CA GLY A 160 -5.70 1.96 -2.47
C GLY A 160 -4.57 1.19 -1.81
N VAL A 161 -4.17 1.59 -0.58
CA VAL A 161 -3.10 0.92 0.15
C VAL A 161 -3.46 0.68 1.62
N ILE A 162 -2.86 -0.34 2.23
CA ILE A 162 -3.05 -0.56 3.66
C ILE A 162 -2.30 0.53 4.44
N VAL A 163 -1.03 0.76 4.12
CA VAL A 163 -0.19 1.72 4.84
C VAL A 163 0.40 2.75 3.86
N ASP A 164 0.12 4.01 4.10
CA ASP A 164 0.83 5.11 3.47
C ASP A 164 1.98 5.58 4.37
N ARG A 165 3.20 5.53 3.83
CA ARG A 165 4.43 6.00 4.45
C ARG A 165 5.16 7.03 3.60
N SER A 166 4.45 7.72 2.73
CA SER A 166 5.02 8.75 1.85
C SER A 166 5.43 10.02 2.61
N GLY A 167 4.82 10.26 3.78
CA GLY A 167 5.12 11.42 4.61
C GLY A 167 4.76 12.74 3.90
N ALA A 168 5.68 13.71 3.95
CA ALA A 168 5.46 15.03 3.36
C ALA A 168 5.49 15.04 1.80
N THR A 169 5.95 13.97 1.18
CA THR A 169 6.07 13.82 -0.28
C THR A 169 5.08 12.78 -0.79
N GLU A 170 3.79 13.02 -0.56
CA GLU A 170 2.74 12.18 -1.09
C GLU A 170 2.86 12.06 -2.62
N PRO A 171 2.89 10.83 -3.19
CA PRO A 171 2.98 10.65 -4.63
C PRO A 171 1.70 11.12 -5.32
N ASP A 172 1.85 11.86 -6.42
CA ASP A 172 0.74 12.20 -7.31
C ASP A 172 0.62 11.12 -8.39
N PHE A 173 -0.42 10.30 -8.29
CA PHE A 173 -0.71 9.23 -9.24
C PHE A 173 -1.63 9.67 -10.38
N GLY A 174 -2.07 10.93 -10.42
CA GLY A 174 -3.04 11.43 -11.39
C GLY A 174 -4.47 10.90 -11.19
N CYS A 175 -4.72 10.18 -10.10
CA CYS A 175 -6.02 9.63 -9.69
C CYS A 175 -6.16 9.66 -8.18
N PRO A 176 -7.37 9.45 -7.61
CA PRO A 176 -7.57 9.38 -6.18
C PRO A 176 -6.67 8.34 -5.50
N PHE A 177 -6.03 8.74 -4.41
CA PHE A 177 -5.20 7.88 -3.57
C PHE A 177 -5.80 7.79 -2.17
N VAL A 178 -6.04 6.56 -1.68
CA VAL A 178 -6.58 6.29 -0.36
C VAL A 178 -5.75 5.27 0.39
N SER A 179 -5.60 5.48 1.69
CA SER A 179 -4.91 4.55 2.60
C SER A 179 -5.81 4.19 3.78
N LEU A 180 -5.57 3.06 4.44
CA LEU A 180 -6.22 2.74 5.71
C LEU A 180 -5.57 3.52 6.85
N ILE A 181 -4.25 3.66 6.80
CA ILE A 181 -3.48 4.40 7.80
C ILE A 181 -2.31 5.14 7.15
N GLU A 182 -2.10 6.38 7.58
CA GLU A 182 -0.90 7.16 7.26
C GLU A 182 0.08 7.05 8.42
N MET A 183 1.36 6.77 8.12
CA MET A 183 2.39 6.63 9.14
C MET A 183 3.64 7.42 8.80
N ASN A 184 3.89 8.43 9.60
CA ASN A 184 5.13 9.19 9.56
C ASN A 184 6.18 8.51 10.46
N MET A 185 7.05 7.69 9.86
CA MET A 185 8.14 7.07 10.60
C MET A 185 9.36 7.97 10.57
N GLU A 186 9.90 8.27 11.76
CA GLU A 186 11.18 8.97 11.84
C GLU A 186 12.29 8.14 11.21
N THR A 187 13.07 8.79 10.37
CA THR A 187 14.24 8.17 9.73
C THR A 187 15.48 9.00 9.95
N PHE A 188 16.61 8.34 10.13
CA PHE A 188 17.87 8.95 10.48
C PHE A 188 18.97 8.54 9.50
N PRO A 189 19.83 9.47 9.04
CA PRO A 189 21.08 9.11 8.37
C PRO A 189 22.00 8.30 9.31
N ALA A 190 22.82 7.41 8.75
CA ALA A 190 23.70 6.55 9.53
C ALA A 190 24.73 7.33 10.38
N ASP A 191 25.12 8.51 9.94
CA ASP A 191 26.04 9.45 10.61
C ASP A 191 25.37 10.36 11.66
N LYS A 192 24.03 10.30 11.79
CA LYS A 192 23.24 11.14 12.71
C LYS A 192 22.22 10.32 13.49
N LEU A 193 22.65 9.16 14.00
CA LEU A 193 21.77 8.31 14.81
C LEU A 193 21.53 8.92 16.18
N PRO A 194 20.27 8.89 16.69
CA PRO A 194 19.99 9.18 18.08
C PRO A 194 20.74 8.25 19.02
N PRO A 195 21.19 8.75 20.21
CA PRO A 195 22.02 7.97 21.14
C PRO A 195 21.37 6.66 21.64
N ASP A 196 20.06 6.60 21.72
CA ASP A 196 19.29 5.40 22.08
C ASP A 196 19.35 4.37 20.95
N LEU A 197 19.15 4.81 19.71
CA LEU A 197 19.16 3.94 18.54
C LEU A 197 20.57 3.41 18.25
N ALA A 198 21.59 4.23 18.43
CA ALA A 198 22.99 3.85 18.22
C ALA A 198 23.47 2.69 19.12
N LYS A 199 22.79 2.46 20.26
CA LYS A 199 23.10 1.38 21.19
C LYS A 199 22.50 0.03 20.80
N ILE A 200 21.55 0.00 19.88
CA ILE A 200 20.84 -1.19 19.44
C ILE A 200 21.48 -1.68 18.15
N PRO A 201 21.86 -2.98 18.02
CA PRO A 201 22.37 -3.52 16.77
C PRO A 201 21.37 -3.31 15.62
N ALA A 202 21.84 -2.78 14.50
CA ALA A 202 21.01 -2.52 13.34
C ALA A 202 20.66 -3.83 12.61
N VAL A 203 19.40 -4.00 12.24
CA VAL A 203 18.86 -5.15 11.50
C VAL A 203 18.36 -4.66 10.14
N LYS A 204 18.56 -5.45 9.07
CA LYS A 204 18.01 -5.18 7.74
C LYS A 204 16.94 -6.22 7.40
N PRO A 205 15.65 -5.99 7.75
CA PRO A 205 14.59 -6.94 7.48
C PRO A 205 14.29 -7.07 5.97
N GLY A 206 13.81 -8.23 5.56
CA GLY A 206 13.27 -8.43 4.21
C GLY A 206 14.28 -8.49 3.07
N SER A 207 15.57 -8.60 3.37
CA SER A 207 16.63 -8.81 2.37
C SER A 207 17.56 -9.93 2.84
N LYS A 208 17.28 -11.14 2.46
CA LYS A 208 18.23 -12.22 2.25
C LYS A 208 18.20 -12.59 0.80
#